data_dc1fe68dcf267968c86f79a618b52ca9
#
_entry.id   dc1fe68dcf267968c86f79a618b52ca9
#
_cell.length_a   1.000
_cell.length_b   1.000
_cell.length_c   1.000
_cell.angle_alpha   90.00
_cell.angle_beta   90.00
_cell.angle_gamma   90.00
#
_symmetry.space_group_name_H-M   'P 1'
#
loop_
_entity.id
_entity.type
_entity.pdbx_description
1 polymer ?
#
loop_
_entity_poly.entity_id
_entity_poly.type
_entity_poly.pdbx_seq_one_letter_code
_entity_poly.pdbx_strand_id
1 'polypeptide(L)'
;MARRAVRLTVDHLEELPDVVSSRLRWKVDAVTLARTPAAERAAAVSDWMSEVLLEWGSCGRVVLWDDRPVGVVVYAPAAYLPGLGELPTAPPSPDAVVLADLHVLPEARGAGVGRMLVQSAARDLVPREVRALEAFATHRPPRREPVAGDGVTMPADFLGAVGFRTHRTHSTTPRMRMDLRASRTWMSEVEMALERLVGAVRPGMKPALPDGRSRTVRVRTFRTRGGRLR
;
A
#
# COMPACT_ATOMS: atom_id res chain seq x y z
N MET A 1 10.25 -13.18 -10.39
CA MET A 1 9.72 -13.10 -9.00
C MET A 1 8.64 -12.05 -8.95
N ALA A 2 7.39 -12.47 -8.81
CA ALA A 2 6.23 -11.59 -8.79
C ALA A 2 5.93 -11.15 -7.35
N ARG A 3 5.74 -9.82 -7.15
CA ARG A 3 5.30 -9.26 -5.86
C ARG A 3 3.93 -8.67 -6.05
N ARG A 4 3.00 -9.00 -5.17
CA ARG A 4 1.66 -8.43 -5.20
C ARG A 4 1.18 -8.11 -3.79
N ALA A 5 0.45 -7.02 -3.63
CA ALA A 5 -0.22 -6.69 -2.38
C ALA A 5 -1.69 -7.10 -2.48
N VAL A 6 -2.14 -7.90 -1.54
CA VAL A 6 -3.52 -8.38 -1.47
C VAL A 6 -4.18 -7.96 -0.16
N ARG A 7 -5.48 -8.14 -0.05
CA ARG A 7 -6.23 -7.91 1.19
C ARG A 7 -5.78 -8.90 2.25
N LEU A 8 -5.59 -8.44 3.46
CA LEU A 8 -5.32 -9.30 4.60
C LEU A 8 -6.60 -10.05 5.00
N THR A 9 -6.48 -11.36 5.19
CA THR A 9 -7.53 -12.24 5.71
C THR A 9 -7.03 -12.96 6.95
N VAL A 10 -7.92 -13.62 7.69
CA VAL A 10 -7.55 -14.41 8.86
C VAL A 10 -6.58 -15.54 8.48
N ASP A 11 -6.78 -16.18 7.34
CA ASP A 11 -5.91 -17.28 6.86
C ASP A 11 -4.44 -16.84 6.72
N HIS A 12 -4.21 -15.60 6.28
CA HIS A 12 -2.84 -15.07 6.20
C HIS A 12 -2.14 -14.93 7.55
N LEU A 13 -2.90 -14.85 8.68
CA LEU A 13 -2.28 -14.81 10.01
C LEU A 13 -1.59 -16.12 10.36
N GLU A 14 -2.13 -17.24 9.91
CA GLU A 14 -1.56 -18.58 10.15
C GLU A 14 -0.23 -18.79 9.42
N GLU A 15 -0.05 -18.10 8.28
CA GLU A 15 1.17 -18.14 7.49
C GLU A 15 2.25 -17.16 7.96
N LEU A 16 1.88 -16.22 8.87
CA LEU A 16 2.81 -15.22 9.39
C LEU A 16 3.48 -15.72 10.69
N PRO A 17 4.72 -15.29 10.97
CA PRO A 17 5.39 -15.65 12.22
C PRO A 17 4.59 -15.23 13.46
N ASP A 18 4.67 -15.99 14.54
CA ASP A 18 3.99 -15.73 15.83
C ASP A 18 4.20 -14.31 16.34
N VAL A 19 5.40 -13.75 16.14
CA VAL A 19 5.72 -12.37 16.51
C VAL A 19 4.80 -11.34 15.83
N VAL A 20 4.13 -11.73 14.76
CA VAL A 20 3.17 -10.87 14.03
C VAL A 20 1.74 -11.25 14.37
N SER A 21 1.41 -12.54 14.25
CA SER A 21 0.05 -13.06 14.45
C SER A 21 -0.44 -12.93 15.90
N SER A 22 0.48 -12.84 16.88
CA SER A 22 0.16 -12.68 18.31
C SER A 22 0.23 -11.21 18.81
N ARG A 23 0.38 -10.22 17.91
CA ARG A 23 0.45 -8.80 18.31
C ARG A 23 -0.90 -8.24 18.72
N LEU A 24 -1.21 -8.35 19.99
CA LEU A 24 -2.48 -7.94 20.56
C LEU A 24 -2.47 -6.50 21.11
N ARG A 25 -1.31 -5.93 21.42
CA ARG A 25 -1.16 -4.72 22.27
C ARG A 25 -2.07 -3.55 21.94
N TRP A 26 -2.19 -3.15 20.70
CA TRP A 26 -3.04 -2.00 20.34
C TRP A 26 -4.50 -2.36 20.16
N LYS A 27 -4.79 -3.63 19.96
CA LYS A 27 -6.10 -4.18 19.60
C LYS A 27 -7.02 -4.33 20.82
N VAL A 28 -6.44 -4.41 22.01
CA VAL A 28 -7.16 -4.50 23.28
C VAL A 28 -6.60 -3.48 24.26
N ASP A 29 -7.34 -3.20 25.34
CA ASP A 29 -6.87 -2.38 26.43
C ASP A 29 -5.79 -3.08 27.28
N ALA A 30 -5.10 -2.30 28.13
CA ALA A 30 -3.99 -2.81 28.95
C ALA A 30 -4.39 -3.92 29.92
N VAL A 31 -5.60 -3.85 30.46
CA VAL A 31 -6.09 -4.84 31.44
C VAL A 31 -6.33 -6.18 30.73
N THR A 32 -7.00 -6.14 29.59
CA THR A 32 -7.25 -7.31 28.76
C THR A 32 -5.93 -7.91 28.27
N LEU A 33 -4.99 -7.07 27.80
CA LEU A 33 -3.66 -7.51 27.37
C LEU A 33 -2.90 -8.25 28.50
N ALA A 34 -2.93 -7.68 29.71
CA ALA A 34 -2.25 -8.28 30.86
C ALA A 34 -2.85 -9.62 31.30
N ARG A 35 -4.15 -9.80 31.07
CA ARG A 35 -4.89 -11.03 31.42
C ARG A 35 -4.81 -12.11 30.34
N THR A 36 -4.49 -11.75 29.09
CA THR A 36 -4.43 -12.70 27.96
C THR A 36 -3.10 -13.44 27.97
N PRO A 37 -3.09 -14.76 28.22
CA PRO A 37 -1.89 -15.58 28.17
C PRO A 37 -1.23 -15.54 26.77
N ALA A 38 0.07 -15.68 26.72
CA ALA A 38 0.81 -15.65 25.45
C ALA A 38 0.28 -16.65 24.41
N ALA A 39 -0.12 -17.84 24.86
CA ALA A 39 -0.66 -18.90 24.01
C ALA A 39 -2.04 -18.54 23.39
N GLU A 40 -2.79 -17.64 23.98
CA GLU A 40 -4.14 -17.25 23.53
C GLU A 40 -4.12 -15.99 22.66
N ARG A 41 -2.99 -15.29 22.57
CA ARG A 41 -2.90 -14.01 21.85
C ARG A 41 -3.15 -14.13 20.36
N ALA A 42 -2.72 -15.21 19.74
CA ALA A 42 -2.96 -15.43 18.32
C ALA A 42 -4.48 -15.57 18.02
N ALA A 43 -5.18 -16.35 18.84
CA ALA A 43 -6.63 -16.48 18.75
C ALA A 43 -7.33 -15.13 18.97
N ALA A 44 -6.94 -14.38 20.00
CA ALA A 44 -7.49 -13.06 20.29
C ALA A 44 -7.24 -12.04 19.14
N VAL A 45 -6.12 -12.12 18.44
CA VAL A 45 -5.86 -11.29 17.25
C VAL A 45 -6.76 -11.70 16.09
N SER A 46 -6.99 -13.01 15.91
CA SER A 46 -7.90 -13.54 14.88
C SER A 46 -9.34 -13.09 15.14
N ASP A 47 -9.81 -13.16 16.39
CA ASP A 47 -11.13 -12.71 16.81
C ASP A 47 -11.31 -11.20 16.57
N TRP A 48 -10.34 -10.40 17.02
CA TRP A 48 -10.31 -8.97 16.76
C TRP A 48 -10.35 -8.65 15.25
N MET A 49 -9.58 -9.35 14.45
CA MET A 49 -9.57 -9.15 12.99
C MET A 49 -10.93 -9.50 12.38
N SER A 50 -11.54 -10.60 12.81
CA SER A 50 -12.87 -11.03 12.34
C SER A 50 -13.94 -10.00 12.66
N GLU A 51 -13.93 -9.43 13.87
CA GLU A 51 -14.81 -8.34 14.28
C GLU A 51 -14.64 -7.10 13.37
N VAL A 52 -13.40 -6.64 13.20
CA VAL A 52 -13.11 -5.45 12.36
C VAL A 52 -13.49 -5.69 10.89
N LEU A 53 -13.22 -6.89 10.36
CA LEU A 53 -13.61 -7.25 9.00
C LEU A 53 -15.13 -7.26 8.81
N LEU A 54 -15.88 -7.69 9.80
CA LEU A 54 -17.34 -7.75 9.77
C LEU A 54 -17.97 -6.34 9.88
N GLU A 55 -17.49 -5.51 10.80
CA GLU A 55 -18.13 -4.25 11.14
C GLU A 55 -17.63 -3.07 10.30
N TRP A 56 -16.34 -3.07 9.99
CA TRP A 56 -15.70 -1.96 9.29
C TRP A 56 -15.17 -2.34 7.90
N GLY A 57 -14.82 -3.59 7.69
CA GLY A 57 -14.29 -4.10 6.43
C GLY A 57 -12.78 -4.29 6.45
N SER A 58 -12.11 -4.10 5.30
CA SER A 58 -10.67 -4.37 5.17
C SER A 58 -9.83 -3.60 6.19
N CYS A 59 -9.08 -4.32 7.01
CA CYS A 59 -8.22 -3.77 8.07
C CYS A 59 -6.74 -4.07 7.87
N GLY A 60 -6.33 -4.49 6.67
CA GLY A 60 -4.92 -4.77 6.39
C GLY A 60 -4.61 -5.17 4.96
N ARG A 61 -3.32 -5.18 4.68
CA ARG A 61 -2.73 -5.65 3.42
C ARG A 61 -1.57 -6.58 3.71
N VAL A 62 -1.40 -7.58 2.88
CA VAL A 62 -0.26 -8.48 2.90
C VAL A 62 0.45 -8.42 1.55
N VAL A 63 1.78 -8.38 1.57
CA VAL A 63 2.59 -8.53 0.37
C VAL A 63 3.01 -9.97 0.25
N LEU A 64 2.64 -10.58 -0.87
CA LEU A 64 3.07 -11.90 -1.27
C LEU A 64 4.26 -11.77 -2.22
N TRP A 65 5.25 -12.62 -2.02
CA TRP A 65 6.41 -12.79 -2.89
C TRP A 65 6.46 -14.26 -3.31
N ASP A 66 6.21 -14.52 -4.60
CA ASP A 66 6.03 -15.88 -5.12
C ASP A 66 5.02 -16.69 -4.26
N ASP A 67 3.86 -16.06 -4.01
CA ASP A 67 2.71 -16.53 -3.23
C ASP A 67 2.95 -16.76 -1.71
N ARG A 68 4.09 -16.39 -1.18
CA ARG A 68 4.38 -16.45 0.26
C ARG A 68 4.25 -15.08 0.92
N PRO A 69 3.60 -14.95 2.07
CA PRO A 69 3.54 -13.71 2.84
C PRO A 69 4.92 -13.28 3.30
N VAL A 70 5.37 -12.09 2.89
CA VAL A 70 6.68 -11.52 3.29
C VAL A 70 6.55 -10.22 4.05
N GLY A 71 5.34 -9.70 4.18
CA GLY A 71 5.10 -8.51 4.97
C GLY A 71 3.62 -8.21 5.07
N VAL A 72 3.25 -7.55 6.15
CA VAL A 72 1.87 -7.20 6.50
C VAL A 72 1.79 -5.79 7.06
N VAL A 73 0.68 -5.12 6.79
CA VAL A 73 0.27 -3.88 7.43
C VAL A 73 -1.16 -4.04 7.94
N VAL A 74 -1.39 -3.61 9.18
CA VAL A 74 -2.71 -3.60 9.83
C VAL A 74 -3.09 -2.17 10.15
N TYR A 75 -4.32 -1.80 9.86
CA TYR A 75 -4.88 -0.47 10.13
C TYR A 75 -6.36 -0.57 10.49
N ALA A 76 -6.81 0.29 11.40
CA ALA A 76 -8.20 0.35 11.82
C ALA A 76 -8.55 1.75 12.35
N PRO A 77 -9.84 2.12 12.42
CA PRO A 77 -10.29 3.25 13.22
C PRO A 77 -9.87 3.12 14.68
N ALA A 78 -9.66 4.25 15.36
CA ALA A 78 -9.24 4.28 16.75
C ALA A 78 -10.17 3.51 17.71
N ALA A 79 -11.46 3.41 17.37
CA ALA A 79 -12.44 2.67 18.17
C ALA A 79 -12.08 1.17 18.34
N TYR A 80 -11.42 0.58 17.36
CA TYR A 80 -10.97 -0.82 17.41
C TYR A 80 -9.56 -0.98 18.00
N LEU A 81 -8.95 0.09 18.48
CA LEU A 81 -7.58 0.12 18.98
C LEU A 81 -7.49 0.77 20.37
N PRO A 82 -8.20 0.25 21.38
CA PRO A 82 -8.24 0.87 22.69
C PRO A 82 -6.89 0.97 23.39
N GLY A 83 -5.94 0.07 23.10
CA GLY A 83 -4.58 0.11 23.64
C GLY A 83 -3.76 1.34 23.22
N LEU A 84 -4.20 2.11 22.22
CA LEU A 84 -3.53 3.35 21.81
C LEU A 84 -3.64 4.45 22.88
N GLY A 85 -4.63 4.38 23.77
CA GLY A 85 -4.83 5.38 24.84
C GLY A 85 -3.65 5.55 25.79
N GLU A 86 -2.76 4.55 25.87
CA GLU A 86 -1.55 4.60 26.69
C GLU A 86 -0.41 5.46 26.06
N LEU A 87 -0.54 5.82 24.80
CA LEU A 87 0.53 6.54 24.11
C LEU A 87 0.51 8.04 24.42
N PRO A 88 1.68 8.67 24.63
CA PRO A 88 1.77 10.09 25.04
C PRO A 88 1.15 11.06 24.03
N THR A 89 1.06 10.65 22.77
CA THR A 89 0.51 11.47 21.70
C THR A 89 -0.91 11.06 21.26
N ALA A 90 -1.56 10.21 22.05
CA ALA A 90 -2.98 9.88 21.89
C ALA A 90 -3.88 11.08 22.27
N PRO A 91 -5.17 11.06 21.88
CA PRO A 91 -5.79 10.15 20.91
C PRO A 91 -5.41 10.48 19.46
N PRO A 92 -5.61 9.57 18.50
CA PRO A 92 -5.51 9.89 17.07
C PRO A 92 -6.56 10.93 16.67
N SER A 93 -6.35 11.55 15.50
CA SER A 93 -7.32 12.51 14.95
C SER A 93 -8.63 11.80 14.57
N PRO A 94 -9.80 12.39 14.80
CA PRO A 94 -11.09 11.73 14.57
C PRO A 94 -11.35 11.45 13.07
N ASP A 95 -10.64 12.11 12.17
CA ASP A 95 -10.73 11.94 10.72
C ASP A 95 -9.66 10.99 10.14
N ALA A 96 -8.89 10.34 11.01
CA ALA A 96 -7.81 9.44 10.62
C ALA A 96 -8.09 7.98 10.99
N VAL A 97 -7.60 7.09 10.14
CA VAL A 97 -7.41 5.67 10.43
C VAL A 97 -5.99 5.49 10.97
N VAL A 98 -5.79 4.58 11.90
CA VAL A 98 -4.48 4.34 12.51
C VAL A 98 -3.82 3.13 11.86
N LEU A 99 -2.58 3.31 11.43
CA LEU A 99 -1.69 2.23 11.05
C LEU A 99 -1.16 1.61 12.36
N ALA A 100 -1.73 0.47 12.73
CA ALA A 100 -1.48 -0.19 14.01
C ALA A 100 -0.23 -1.05 13.99
N ASP A 101 -0.03 -1.83 12.92
CA ASP A 101 1.12 -2.71 12.75
C ASP A 101 1.69 -2.61 11.34
N LEU A 102 3.00 -2.71 11.22
CA LEU A 102 3.69 -2.94 9.96
C LEU A 102 4.86 -3.89 10.23
N HIS A 103 4.91 -4.98 9.50
CA HIS A 103 6.00 -5.94 9.59
C HIS A 103 6.48 -6.35 8.20
N VAL A 104 7.78 -6.49 8.07
CA VAL A 104 8.43 -7.05 6.89
C VAL A 104 9.41 -8.10 7.36
N LEU A 105 9.29 -9.31 6.82
CA LEU A 105 10.18 -10.41 7.15
C LEU A 105 11.63 -10.02 6.87
N PRO A 106 12.59 -10.48 7.67
CA PRO A 106 14.01 -10.11 7.54
C PRO A 106 14.55 -10.25 6.12
N GLU A 107 14.24 -11.36 5.44
CA GLU A 107 14.67 -11.68 4.09
C GLU A 107 14.10 -10.75 3.00
N ALA A 108 13.00 -10.07 3.29
CA ALA A 108 12.34 -9.14 2.36
C ALA A 108 12.61 -7.66 2.67
N ARG A 109 13.41 -7.38 3.72
CA ARG A 109 13.79 -6.01 4.08
C ARG A 109 14.72 -5.41 3.02
N GLY A 110 14.68 -4.08 2.89
CA GLY A 110 15.46 -3.38 1.87
C GLY A 110 14.91 -3.50 0.44
N ALA A 111 13.97 -4.42 0.18
CA ALA A 111 13.39 -4.67 -1.14
C ALA A 111 12.16 -3.80 -1.47
N GLY A 112 11.86 -2.76 -0.67
CA GLY A 112 10.74 -1.84 -0.90
C GLY A 112 9.37 -2.35 -0.41
N VAL A 113 9.31 -3.52 0.24
CA VAL A 113 8.06 -4.14 0.71
C VAL A 113 7.30 -3.24 1.69
N GLY A 114 7.98 -2.59 2.64
CA GLY A 114 7.34 -1.67 3.58
C GLY A 114 6.66 -0.48 2.89
N ARG A 115 7.29 0.11 1.88
CA ARG A 115 6.69 1.17 1.05
C ARG A 115 5.46 0.65 0.29
N MET A 116 5.55 -0.54 -0.29
CA MET A 116 4.45 -1.18 -1.02
C MET A 116 3.25 -1.43 -0.10
N LEU A 117 3.47 -1.85 1.14
CA LEU A 117 2.43 -2.04 2.15
C LEU A 117 1.71 -0.73 2.48
N VAL A 118 2.46 0.35 2.78
CA VAL A 118 1.87 1.66 3.09
C VAL A 118 1.09 2.21 1.90
N GLN A 119 1.63 2.12 0.69
CA GLN A 119 0.93 2.53 -0.53
C GLN A 119 -0.35 1.71 -0.77
N SER A 120 -0.31 0.40 -0.51
CA SER A 120 -1.47 -0.46 -0.65
C SER A 120 -2.56 -0.15 0.39
N ALA A 121 -2.18 0.19 1.63
CA ALA A 121 -3.10 0.68 2.65
C ALA A 121 -3.75 2.00 2.22
N ALA A 122 -2.96 2.96 1.73
CA ALA A 122 -3.48 4.23 1.22
C ALA A 122 -4.48 4.02 0.06
N ARG A 123 -4.17 3.14 -0.89
CA ARG A 123 -5.08 2.79 -2.01
C ARG A 123 -6.40 2.17 -1.56
N ASP A 124 -6.38 1.39 -0.47
CA ASP A 124 -7.59 0.82 0.12
C ASP A 124 -8.47 1.87 0.80
N LEU A 125 -7.84 2.82 1.48
CA LEU A 125 -8.52 3.81 2.31
C LEU A 125 -9.08 5.00 1.51
N VAL A 126 -8.43 5.38 0.40
CA VAL A 126 -8.85 6.51 -0.44
C VAL A 126 -10.28 6.36 -0.99
N PRO A 127 -10.72 5.22 -1.57
CA PRO A 127 -12.10 5.02 -2.01
C PRO A 127 -13.11 5.01 -0.87
N ARG A 128 -12.66 4.73 0.36
CA ARG A 128 -13.48 4.71 1.58
C ARG A 128 -13.59 6.09 2.24
N GLU A 129 -13.16 7.15 1.54
CA GLU A 129 -13.21 8.54 1.95
C GLU A 129 -12.46 8.87 3.24
N VAL A 130 -11.55 8.00 3.67
CA VAL A 130 -10.65 8.26 4.80
C VAL A 130 -9.74 9.43 4.48
N ARG A 131 -9.68 10.42 5.39
CA ARG A 131 -8.93 11.66 5.13
C ARG A 131 -7.44 11.51 5.37
N ALA A 132 -7.06 10.70 6.34
CA ALA A 132 -5.67 10.52 6.71
C ALA A 132 -5.38 9.15 7.29
N LEU A 133 -4.12 8.75 7.17
CA LEU A 133 -3.53 7.63 7.88
C LEU A 133 -2.57 8.19 8.94
N GLU A 134 -2.76 7.82 10.21
CA GLU A 134 -1.87 8.21 11.30
C GLU A 134 -1.11 7.00 11.83
N ALA A 135 0.10 7.23 12.32
CA ALA A 135 0.94 6.21 12.93
C ALA A 135 1.66 6.78 14.14
N PHE A 136 1.81 5.96 15.17
CA PHE A 136 2.64 6.28 16.33
C PHE A 136 4.07 5.81 16.04
N ALA A 137 4.97 6.75 15.94
CA ALA A 137 6.36 6.51 15.57
C ALA A 137 7.27 6.35 16.78
N THR A 138 8.49 5.94 16.53
CA THR A 138 9.58 5.97 17.51
C THR A 138 10.83 6.58 16.91
N HIS A 139 11.55 7.38 17.70
CA HIS A 139 12.91 7.83 17.40
C HIS A 139 13.97 6.85 17.89
N ARG A 140 13.56 5.81 18.62
CA ARG A 140 14.51 4.77 19.07
C ARG A 140 14.90 3.89 17.89
N PRO A 141 16.18 3.52 17.77
CA PRO A 141 16.61 2.59 16.75
C PRO A 141 15.85 1.26 16.94
N PRO A 142 15.50 0.56 15.84
CA PRO A 142 14.85 -0.73 15.92
C PRO A 142 15.76 -1.71 16.67
N ARG A 143 15.20 -2.42 17.65
CA ARG A 143 15.91 -3.52 18.31
C ARG A 143 16.16 -4.63 17.27
N ARG A 144 17.30 -5.32 17.39
CA ARG A 144 17.67 -6.42 16.49
C ARG A 144 16.62 -7.54 16.49
N GLU A 145 15.96 -7.76 17.64
CA GLU A 145 14.87 -8.71 17.77
C GLU A 145 13.64 -8.03 18.38
N PRO A 146 12.45 -8.14 17.76
CA PRO A 146 11.22 -7.70 18.37
C PRO A 146 10.94 -8.57 19.58
N VAL A 147 10.87 -8.01 20.76
CA VAL A 147 10.41 -8.74 21.94
C VAL A 147 8.89 -8.95 21.79
N ALA A 148 8.45 -10.18 21.96
CA ALA A 148 7.03 -10.51 21.99
C ALA A 148 6.33 -9.64 23.06
N GLY A 149 5.37 -8.78 22.63
CA GLY A 149 4.67 -7.85 23.52
C GLY A 149 5.16 -6.41 23.47
N ASP A 150 6.33 -6.09 22.91
CA ASP A 150 6.71 -4.71 22.62
C ASP A 150 5.80 -4.18 21.52
N GLY A 151 4.95 -3.22 21.87
CA GLY A 151 4.14 -2.50 20.90
C GLY A 151 5.06 -1.85 19.89
N VAL A 152 4.98 -2.33 18.65
CA VAL A 152 5.86 -1.89 17.58
C VAL A 152 5.42 -0.51 17.15
N THR A 153 6.06 0.48 17.72
CA THR A 153 6.09 1.81 17.13
C THR A 153 7.03 1.76 15.92
N MET A 154 6.57 2.28 14.81
CA MET A 154 7.36 2.28 13.57
C MET A 154 8.45 3.33 13.62
N PRO A 155 9.65 3.09 13.06
CA PRO A 155 10.69 4.10 12.99
C PRO A 155 10.20 5.38 12.31
N ALA A 156 10.42 6.54 12.93
CA ALA A 156 9.99 7.84 12.40
C ALA A 156 10.60 8.13 11.03
N ASP A 157 11.88 7.77 10.84
CA ASP A 157 12.58 7.95 9.56
C ASP A 157 11.95 7.13 8.43
N PHE A 158 11.54 5.88 8.73
CA PHE A 158 10.82 5.07 7.76
C PHE A 158 9.48 5.71 7.37
N LEU A 159 8.70 6.13 8.37
CA LEU A 159 7.41 6.78 8.11
C LEU A 159 7.60 8.08 7.31
N GLY A 160 8.60 8.88 7.63
CA GLY A 160 8.96 10.06 6.85
C GLY A 160 9.30 9.73 5.39
N ALA A 161 10.11 8.69 5.17
CA ALA A 161 10.50 8.24 3.84
C ALA A 161 9.34 7.70 2.98
N VAL A 162 8.24 7.25 3.60
CA VAL A 162 7.03 6.77 2.88
C VAL A 162 5.90 7.80 2.83
N GLY A 163 6.14 9.05 3.30
CA GLY A 163 5.24 10.17 3.08
C GLY A 163 4.47 10.67 4.30
N PHE A 164 4.73 10.14 5.49
CA PHE A 164 4.19 10.72 6.72
C PHE A 164 4.96 11.97 7.14
N ARG A 165 4.26 12.88 7.81
CA ARG A 165 4.84 14.07 8.44
C ARG A 165 4.49 14.08 9.92
N THR A 166 5.37 14.64 10.76
CA THR A 166 5.08 14.80 12.18
C THR A 166 3.85 15.68 12.37
N HIS A 167 2.83 15.13 13.01
CA HIS A 167 1.58 15.80 13.33
C HIS A 167 1.54 16.24 14.80
N ARG A 168 2.01 15.39 15.71
CA ARG A 168 2.17 15.72 17.12
C ARG A 168 3.57 15.32 17.57
N THR A 169 4.33 16.30 18.01
CA THR A 169 5.73 16.09 18.46
C THR A 169 5.76 15.41 19.82
N HIS A 170 6.75 14.53 19.99
CA HIS A 170 7.11 13.95 21.29
C HIS A 170 8.53 13.43 21.20
N SER A 171 9.30 13.50 22.31
CA SER A 171 10.72 13.14 22.33
C SER A 171 11.01 11.67 21.96
N THR A 172 10.11 10.76 22.27
CA THR A 172 10.30 9.33 22.01
C THR A 172 9.24 8.73 21.08
N THR A 173 8.00 9.24 21.15
CA THR A 173 6.85 8.63 20.44
C THR A 173 6.02 9.72 19.76
N PRO A 174 6.53 10.36 18.70
CA PRO A 174 5.75 11.31 17.92
C PRO A 174 4.61 10.61 17.19
N ARG A 175 3.50 11.33 16.97
CA ARG A 175 2.45 10.88 16.08
C ARG A 175 2.66 11.51 14.71
N MET A 176 2.67 10.67 13.69
CA MET A 176 2.88 11.06 12.31
C MET A 176 1.61 10.83 11.48
N ARG A 177 1.41 11.67 10.48
CA ARG A 177 0.20 11.69 9.65
C ARG A 177 0.56 11.76 8.17
N MET A 178 -0.16 10.98 7.37
CA MET A 178 -0.19 11.05 5.91
C MET A 178 -1.58 11.50 5.48
N ASP A 179 -1.69 12.62 4.78
CA ASP A 179 -2.95 13.10 4.20
C ASP A 179 -3.25 12.33 2.90
N LEU A 180 -4.34 11.57 2.91
CA LEU A 180 -4.72 10.72 1.77
C LEU A 180 -5.41 11.51 0.66
N ARG A 181 -5.93 12.71 0.91
CA ARG A 181 -6.52 13.56 -0.13
C ARG A 181 -5.45 14.19 -1.01
N ALA A 182 -4.38 14.68 -0.41
CA ALA A 182 -3.22 15.18 -1.14
C ALA A 182 -2.54 14.07 -1.95
N SER A 183 -2.56 12.84 -1.44
CA SER A 183 -2.00 11.67 -2.11
C SER A 183 -2.77 11.21 -3.36
N ARG A 184 -4.04 11.59 -3.53
CA ARG A 184 -4.82 11.25 -4.74
C ARG A 184 -4.20 11.88 -5.99
N THR A 185 -3.82 13.13 -5.93
CA THR A 185 -3.19 13.84 -7.06
C THR A 185 -1.82 13.25 -7.37
N TRP A 186 -1.01 13.00 -6.35
CA TRP A 186 0.31 12.42 -6.51
C TRP A 186 0.28 10.97 -7.02
N MET A 187 -0.66 10.13 -6.55
CA MET A 187 -0.82 8.74 -7.02
C MET A 187 -1.23 8.69 -8.49
N SER A 188 -2.12 9.57 -8.93
CA SER A 188 -2.51 9.67 -10.34
C SER A 188 -1.36 10.15 -11.23
N GLU A 189 -0.54 11.07 -10.76
CA GLU A 189 0.65 11.54 -11.50
C GLU A 189 1.73 10.48 -11.62
N VAL A 190 1.99 9.71 -10.56
CA VAL A 190 2.95 8.60 -10.58
C VAL A 190 2.46 7.44 -11.44
N GLU A 191 1.16 7.13 -11.39
CA GLU A 191 0.56 6.08 -12.21
C GLU A 191 0.58 6.45 -13.70
N MET A 192 0.24 7.69 -14.04
CA MET A 192 0.37 8.22 -15.40
C MET A 192 1.83 8.28 -15.88
N ALA A 193 2.78 8.61 -15.01
CA ALA A 193 4.20 8.61 -15.35
C ALA A 193 4.71 7.18 -15.59
N LEU A 194 4.26 6.23 -14.79
CA LEU A 194 4.62 4.81 -14.95
C LEU A 194 4.01 4.22 -16.23
N GLU A 195 2.76 4.54 -16.55
CA GLU A 195 2.13 4.13 -17.81
C GLU A 195 2.85 4.71 -19.04
N ARG A 196 3.29 5.96 -18.97
CA ARG A 196 4.09 6.60 -20.03
C ARG A 196 5.44 5.88 -20.22
N LEU A 197 6.10 5.49 -19.13
CA LEU A 197 7.36 4.74 -19.19
C LEU A 197 7.15 3.32 -19.74
N VAL A 198 6.11 2.62 -19.32
CA VAL A 198 5.77 1.27 -19.80
C VAL A 198 5.28 1.32 -21.26
N GLY A 199 4.52 2.36 -21.62
CA GLY A 199 4.08 2.59 -23.00
C GLY A 199 5.24 2.90 -23.96
N ALA A 200 6.29 3.57 -23.50
CA ALA A 200 7.49 3.88 -24.28
C ALA A 200 8.41 2.66 -24.54
N VAL A 201 8.25 1.58 -23.78
CA VAL A 201 9.06 0.34 -23.90
C VAL A 201 8.39 -0.72 -24.79
N ARG A 202 7.23 -0.45 -25.40
CA ARG A 202 6.72 -1.33 -26.46
C ARG A 202 7.63 -1.22 -27.67
N PRO A 203 8.32 -2.32 -28.10
CA PRO A 203 9.13 -2.29 -29.32
C PRO A 203 8.21 -1.91 -30.48
N GLY A 204 8.55 -0.80 -31.13
CA GLY A 204 7.78 -0.30 -32.24
C GLY A 204 7.63 -1.37 -33.30
N MET A 205 6.42 -1.74 -33.63
CA MET A 205 6.08 -2.45 -34.83
C MET A 205 6.52 -1.55 -35.98
N LYS A 206 7.57 -1.97 -36.73
CA LYS A 206 8.07 -1.29 -37.92
C LYS A 206 6.87 -1.06 -38.86
N PRO A 207 6.62 0.16 -39.35
CA PRO A 207 5.65 0.36 -40.42
C PRO A 207 6.13 -0.43 -41.65
N ALA A 208 5.27 -1.28 -42.19
CA ALA A 208 5.50 -1.99 -43.43
C ALA A 208 5.68 -0.95 -44.54
N LEU A 209 6.82 -1.00 -45.23
CA LEU A 209 7.06 -0.24 -46.46
C LEU A 209 6.01 -0.68 -47.48
N PRO A 210 5.34 0.26 -48.19
CA PRO A 210 4.48 -0.13 -49.31
C PRO A 210 5.33 -0.66 -50.45
N ASP A 211 5.03 -1.89 -50.86
CA ASP A 211 5.58 -2.55 -52.02
C ASP A 211 5.39 -1.67 -53.29
N GLY A 212 6.51 -1.24 -53.85
CA GLY A 212 6.58 -0.50 -55.10
C GLY A 212 6.20 -1.35 -56.29
N ARG A 213 4.92 -1.47 -56.62
CA ARG A 213 4.50 -1.93 -57.95
C ARG A 213 4.16 -0.70 -58.77
N SER A 214 5.13 -0.39 -59.66
CA SER A 214 4.97 0.53 -60.77
C SER A 214 3.78 0.17 -61.64
N ARG A 215 2.72 0.93 -61.59
CA ARG A 215 1.66 0.90 -62.59
C ARG A 215 2.08 1.86 -63.72
N THR A 216 2.51 1.28 -64.81
CA THR A 216 2.72 1.94 -66.10
C THR A 216 1.38 2.55 -66.58
N VAL A 217 1.27 3.85 -66.51
CA VAL A 217 0.11 4.60 -67.11
C VAL A 217 0.38 4.74 -68.60
N ARG A 218 -0.39 4.01 -69.38
CA ARG A 218 -0.43 4.19 -70.85
C ARG A 218 -1.14 5.50 -71.16
N VAL A 219 -0.41 6.47 -71.62
CA VAL A 219 -0.98 7.73 -72.15
C VAL A 219 -1.61 7.40 -73.53
N ARG A 220 -2.94 7.50 -73.60
CA ARG A 220 -3.71 7.49 -74.85
C ARG A 220 -3.73 8.89 -75.43
N THR A 221 -2.97 9.13 -76.50
CA THR A 221 -3.05 10.29 -77.32
C THR A 221 -4.39 10.34 -78.06
N PHE A 222 -5.23 11.29 -77.77
CA PHE A 222 -6.41 11.62 -78.57
C PHE A 222 -6.00 12.53 -79.70
N ARG A 223 -6.13 12.02 -80.91
CA ARG A 223 -5.94 12.72 -82.18
C ARG A 223 -7.19 13.54 -82.49
N THR A 224 -7.09 14.85 -82.45
CA THR A 224 -8.09 15.74 -82.92
C THR A 224 -8.21 15.69 -84.43
N ARG A 225 -9.38 15.34 -84.93
CA ARG A 225 -9.74 15.39 -86.32
C ARG A 225 -10.59 16.61 -86.53
N GLY A 226 -10.04 17.53 -87.35
CA GLY A 226 -10.78 18.71 -87.75
C GLY A 226 -11.96 18.38 -88.65
N GLY A 227 -12.97 19.15 -88.62
CA GLY A 227 -14.14 19.12 -89.49
C GLY A 227 -14.70 20.51 -89.65
N ARG A 228 -14.55 21.00 -90.86
CA ARG A 228 -15.00 22.30 -91.41
C ARG A 228 -16.51 22.32 -91.61
N LEU A 229 -16.99 23.58 -91.72
CA LEU A 229 -18.09 24.12 -92.60
C LEU A 229 -19.51 23.91 -92.06
N ARG A 230 -20.32 24.86 -91.90
CA ARG A 230 -20.74 26.12 -92.61
C ARG A 230 -21.55 26.97 -91.64
#